data_7ac6fc88de7c22d77f70a988f16f3350
#
_entry.id   7ac6fc88de7c22d77f70a988f16f3350
#
_cell.length_a   1.000
_cell.length_b   1.000
_cell.length_c   1.000
_cell.angle_alpha   90.00
_cell.angle_beta   90.00
_cell.angle_gamma   90.00
#
_symmetry.space_group_name_H-M   'P 1'
#
loop_
_entity.id
_entity.type
_entity.pdbx_description
1 polymer ?
#
loop_
_entity_poly.entity_id
_entity_poly.type
_entity_poly.pdbx_seq_one_letter_code
_entity_poly.pdbx_strand_id
1 'polypeptide(L)'
;MKQIEIYTDGACSGNPGPGGWGAVLVYNGKEKELSGSEKETTNNRMELTAVIMALNALNQPCEVKLTTDSKYVCDAINKSWVYSWRKNGWKKSDKKPALNVDLWEELLSLLEKHEVEFIWVKGHNGHKYNEICDALAVKEYQKYL
;
A
#
# COMPACT_ATOMS: atom_id res chain seq x y z
N MET A 1 11.03 -2.40 -19.81
CA MET A 1 10.20 -2.94 -18.70
C MET A 1 8.72 -2.78 -19.04
N LYS A 2 7.90 -3.72 -18.59
CA LYS A 2 6.45 -3.58 -18.71
C LYS A 2 5.96 -2.41 -17.89
N GLN A 3 5.01 -1.67 -18.42
CA GLN A 3 4.38 -0.55 -17.74
C GLN A 3 3.05 -1.02 -17.16
N ILE A 4 2.88 -0.90 -15.86
CA ILE A 4 1.70 -1.38 -15.13
C ILE A 4 1.14 -0.25 -14.27
N GLU A 5 -0.19 -0.16 -14.23
CA GLU A 5 -0.88 0.70 -13.30
C GLU A 5 -1.37 -0.14 -12.13
N ILE A 6 -1.13 0.31 -10.91
CA ILE A 6 -1.60 -0.34 -9.70
C ILE A 6 -2.38 0.66 -8.86
N TYR A 7 -3.49 0.20 -8.28
CA TYR A 7 -4.32 0.96 -7.36
C TYR A 7 -4.43 0.15 -6.08
N THR A 8 -4.30 0.80 -4.93
CA THR A 8 -4.32 0.10 -3.65
C THR A 8 -5.12 0.86 -2.61
N ASP A 9 -5.69 0.14 -1.65
CA ASP A 9 -6.34 0.72 -0.48
C ASP A 9 -6.28 -0.25 0.68
N GLY A 10 -6.31 0.31 1.89
CA GLY A 10 -6.40 -0.45 3.11
C GLY A 10 -7.43 0.16 4.04
N ALA A 11 -8.10 -0.68 4.82
CA ALA A 11 -9.14 -0.24 5.73
C ALA A 11 -9.11 -1.09 7.00
N CYS A 12 -9.59 -0.52 8.09
CA CYS A 12 -9.60 -1.19 9.37
C CYS A 12 -10.88 -0.83 10.14
N SER A 13 -11.53 -1.84 10.71
CA SER A 13 -12.69 -1.62 11.58
C SER A 13 -12.20 -1.44 13.01
N GLY A 14 -12.08 -0.18 13.44
CA GLY A 14 -11.31 0.17 14.62
C GLY A 14 -9.82 0.26 14.28
N ASN A 15 -9.04 0.88 15.12
CA ASN A 15 -7.62 1.08 14.83
C ASN A 15 -6.82 1.02 16.16
N PRO A 16 -6.40 -0.20 16.62
CA PRO A 16 -6.39 -1.49 15.93
C PRO A 16 -7.74 -2.20 15.88
N GLY A 17 -7.82 -3.20 15.00
CA GLY A 17 -8.98 -4.06 14.83
C GLY A 17 -8.87 -4.90 13.57
N PRO A 18 -9.96 -5.58 13.16
CA PRO A 18 -9.95 -6.30 11.89
C PRO A 18 -9.74 -5.37 10.72
N GLY A 19 -8.86 -5.77 9.80
CA GLY A 19 -8.54 -4.96 8.64
C GLY A 19 -8.55 -5.76 7.35
N GLY A 20 -8.63 -5.03 6.25
CA GLY A 20 -8.56 -5.59 4.93
C GLY A 20 -7.79 -4.68 4.00
N TRP A 21 -7.37 -5.23 2.88
CA TRP A 21 -6.70 -4.48 1.82
C TRP A 21 -7.22 -4.93 0.48
N GLY A 22 -7.13 -4.05 -0.50
CA GLY A 22 -7.50 -4.33 -1.88
C GLY A 22 -6.54 -3.70 -2.85
N ALA A 23 -6.35 -4.34 -3.99
CA ALA A 23 -5.50 -3.84 -5.06
C ALA A 23 -6.09 -4.20 -6.41
N VAL A 24 -5.89 -3.32 -7.38
CA VAL A 24 -6.22 -3.57 -8.79
C VAL A 24 -4.96 -3.34 -9.61
N LEU A 25 -4.57 -4.33 -10.40
CA LEU A 25 -3.44 -4.24 -11.31
C LEU A 25 -3.98 -4.17 -12.74
N VAL A 26 -3.54 -3.18 -13.49
CA VAL A 26 -4.00 -2.96 -14.87
C VAL A 26 -2.82 -3.05 -15.83
N TYR A 27 -2.91 -3.94 -16.82
CA TYR A 27 -1.90 -4.09 -17.86
C TYR A 27 -2.60 -4.37 -19.20
N ASN A 28 -2.35 -3.51 -20.19
CA ASN A 28 -2.94 -3.64 -21.53
C ASN A 28 -4.46 -3.82 -21.50
N GLY A 29 -5.15 -3.05 -20.65
CA GLY A 29 -6.60 -3.11 -20.53
C GLY A 29 -7.14 -4.30 -19.75
N LYS A 30 -6.27 -5.19 -19.28
CA LYS A 30 -6.65 -6.31 -18.42
C LYS A 30 -6.51 -5.91 -16.97
N GLU A 31 -7.50 -6.26 -16.16
CA GLU A 31 -7.54 -5.94 -14.74
C GLU A 31 -7.45 -7.20 -13.90
N LYS A 32 -6.67 -7.14 -12.84
CA LYS A 32 -6.58 -8.22 -11.85
C LYS A 32 -6.81 -7.62 -10.48
N GLU A 33 -7.76 -8.19 -9.73
CA GLU A 33 -8.04 -7.78 -8.37
C GLU A 33 -7.38 -8.71 -7.37
N LEU A 34 -6.81 -8.12 -6.32
CA LEU A 34 -6.24 -8.84 -5.19
C LEU A 34 -6.85 -8.27 -3.92
N SER A 35 -7.02 -9.12 -2.92
CA SER A 35 -7.50 -8.67 -1.62
C SER A 35 -7.07 -9.64 -0.53
N GLY A 36 -7.10 -9.18 0.70
CA GLY A 36 -6.78 -9.99 1.87
C GLY A 36 -7.18 -9.29 3.14
N SER A 37 -7.00 -9.97 4.26
CA SER A 37 -7.44 -9.46 5.56
C SER A 37 -6.54 -9.93 6.67
N GLU A 38 -6.62 -9.23 7.80
CA GLU A 38 -6.01 -9.63 9.05
C GLU A 38 -7.00 -9.39 10.18
N LYS A 39 -7.03 -10.29 11.17
CA LYS A 39 -7.97 -10.23 12.28
C LYS A 39 -7.69 -9.06 13.20
N GLU A 40 -6.42 -8.71 13.39
CA GLU A 40 -6.00 -7.59 14.23
C GLU A 40 -4.84 -6.85 13.57
N THR A 41 -5.10 -5.60 13.18
CA THR A 41 -4.12 -4.80 12.45
C THR A 41 -4.45 -3.32 12.61
N THR A 42 -3.80 -2.47 11.82
CA THR A 42 -4.06 -1.04 11.77
C THR A 42 -4.30 -0.58 10.35
N ASN A 43 -4.88 0.59 10.19
CA ASN A 43 -5.12 1.16 8.87
C ASN A 43 -3.83 1.30 8.06
N ASN A 44 -2.77 1.85 8.68
CA ASN A 44 -1.50 2.03 7.98
C ASN A 44 -0.84 0.71 7.58
N ARG A 45 -0.96 -0.33 8.41
CA ARG A 45 -0.44 -1.65 8.05
C ARG A 45 -1.18 -2.23 6.85
N MET A 46 -2.49 -2.04 6.76
CA MET A 46 -3.27 -2.51 5.61
C MET A 46 -2.94 -1.74 4.34
N GLU A 47 -2.70 -0.44 4.46
CA GLU A 47 -2.25 0.37 3.32
C GLU A 47 -0.90 -0.12 2.78
N LEU A 48 0.07 -0.37 3.66
CA LEU A 48 1.37 -0.91 3.27
C LEU A 48 1.25 -2.31 2.69
N THR A 49 0.45 -3.17 3.32
CA THR A 49 0.25 -4.55 2.88
C THR A 49 -0.33 -4.60 1.47
N ALA A 50 -1.28 -3.74 1.15
CA ALA A 50 -1.85 -3.66 -0.20
C ALA A 50 -0.78 -3.39 -1.25
N VAL A 51 0.11 -2.44 -0.98
CA VAL A 51 1.22 -2.11 -1.90
C VAL A 51 2.17 -3.29 -2.05
N ILE A 52 2.57 -3.88 -0.93
CA ILE A 52 3.50 -5.02 -0.91
C ILE A 52 2.93 -6.21 -1.70
N MET A 53 1.68 -6.57 -1.45
CA MET A 53 1.06 -7.70 -2.11
C MET A 53 0.85 -7.46 -3.60
N ALA A 54 0.53 -6.23 -3.99
CA ALA A 54 0.41 -5.87 -5.40
C ALA A 54 1.75 -5.99 -6.13
N LEU A 55 2.83 -5.47 -5.55
CA LEU A 55 4.16 -5.55 -6.15
C LEU A 55 4.68 -7.00 -6.17
N ASN A 56 4.39 -7.79 -5.15
CA ASN A 56 4.76 -9.21 -5.12
C ASN A 56 4.05 -10.03 -6.19
N ALA A 57 2.93 -9.58 -6.69
CA ALA A 57 2.20 -10.28 -7.74
C ALA A 57 2.87 -10.13 -9.12
N LEU A 58 3.82 -9.22 -9.26
CA LEU A 58 4.55 -9.01 -10.50
C LEU A 58 5.68 -10.04 -10.62
N ASN A 59 5.76 -10.73 -11.76
CA ASN A 59 6.72 -11.82 -11.95
C ASN A 59 8.02 -11.39 -12.65
N GLN A 60 8.18 -10.10 -12.92
CA GLN A 60 9.38 -9.53 -13.53
C GLN A 60 9.49 -8.07 -13.14
N PRO A 61 10.68 -7.45 -13.26
CA PRO A 61 10.80 -6.01 -13.01
C PRO A 61 9.86 -5.21 -13.91
N CYS A 62 9.14 -4.28 -13.32
CA CYS A 62 8.15 -3.46 -14.01
C CYS A 62 8.32 -1.99 -13.68
N GLU A 63 7.82 -1.16 -14.58
CA GLU A 63 7.65 0.27 -14.36
C GLU A 63 6.21 0.48 -13.92
N VAL A 64 6.02 0.97 -12.70
CA VAL A 64 4.70 0.99 -12.05
C VAL A 64 4.28 2.40 -11.71
N LYS A 65 3.04 2.75 -12.08
CA LYS A 65 2.36 3.92 -11.52
C LYS A 65 1.39 3.40 -10.47
N LEU A 66 1.67 3.71 -9.21
CA LEU A 66 0.88 3.22 -8.10
C LEU A 66 0.09 4.38 -7.48
N THR A 67 -1.22 4.27 -7.55
CA THR A 67 -2.15 5.27 -7.05
C THR A 67 -2.80 4.78 -5.77
N THR A 68 -2.76 5.58 -4.72
CA THR A 68 -3.36 5.28 -3.43
C THR A 68 -3.87 6.55 -2.77
N ASP A 69 -4.84 6.43 -1.88
CA ASP A 69 -5.30 7.54 -1.05
C ASP A 69 -4.56 7.62 0.29
N SER A 70 -3.59 6.74 0.52
CA SER A 70 -2.77 6.76 1.72
C SER A 70 -1.72 7.85 1.65
N LYS A 71 -1.97 8.96 2.35
CA LYS A 71 -0.98 10.03 2.46
C LYS A 71 0.25 9.57 3.23
N TYR A 72 0.07 8.71 4.22
CA TYR A 72 1.15 8.12 4.99
C TYR A 72 2.18 7.41 4.09
N VAL A 73 1.71 6.53 3.20
CA VAL A 73 2.60 5.80 2.30
C VAL A 73 3.26 6.74 1.29
N CYS A 74 2.46 7.59 0.64
CA CYS A 74 2.99 8.50 -0.37
C CYS A 74 4.01 9.49 0.19
N ASP A 75 3.71 10.11 1.32
CA ASP A 75 4.63 11.10 1.91
C ASP A 75 5.92 10.43 2.41
N ALA A 76 5.82 9.25 3.03
CA ALA A 76 7.01 8.56 3.52
C ALA A 76 7.99 8.21 2.40
N ILE A 77 7.48 7.87 1.22
CA ILE A 77 8.32 7.57 0.05
C ILE A 77 8.71 8.86 -0.67
N ASN A 78 7.74 9.68 -1.06
CA ASN A 78 7.98 10.83 -1.92
C ASN A 78 8.79 11.95 -1.26
N LYS A 79 8.66 12.09 0.06
CA LYS A 79 9.44 13.05 0.85
C LYS A 79 10.68 12.42 1.46
N SER A 80 10.98 11.19 1.11
CA SER A 80 12.16 10.42 1.56
C SER A 80 12.21 10.19 3.07
N TRP A 81 11.09 10.31 3.78
CA TRP A 81 11.06 10.12 5.23
C TRP A 81 11.50 8.72 5.63
N VAL A 82 11.01 7.68 4.94
CA VAL A 82 11.33 6.29 5.28
C VAL A 82 12.81 6.00 5.07
N TYR A 83 13.44 6.59 4.08
CA TYR A 83 14.88 6.41 3.83
C TYR A 83 15.70 7.06 4.95
N SER A 84 15.25 8.21 5.43
CA SER A 84 15.87 8.89 6.57
C SER A 84 15.70 8.07 7.85
N TRP A 85 14.52 7.52 8.09
CA TRP A 85 14.30 6.64 9.26
C TRP A 85 15.23 5.43 9.23
N ARG A 86 15.34 4.77 8.09
CA ARG A 86 16.21 3.60 7.93
C ARG A 86 17.66 3.95 8.20
N LYS A 87 18.13 5.07 7.66
CA LYS A 87 19.51 5.55 7.86
C LYS A 87 19.79 5.82 9.34
N ASN A 88 18.80 6.26 10.09
CA ASN A 88 18.92 6.63 11.50
C ASN A 88 18.50 5.49 12.46
N GLY A 89 18.62 4.25 12.02
CA GLY A 89 18.29 3.08 12.86
C GLY A 89 16.79 2.92 13.12
N TRP A 90 15.97 3.31 12.15
CA TRP A 90 14.51 3.26 12.24
C TRP A 90 13.94 4.17 13.32
N LYS A 91 14.51 5.36 13.41
CA LYS A 91 14.01 6.42 14.29
C LYS A 91 13.57 7.61 13.46
N LYS A 92 12.45 8.21 13.88
CA LYS A 92 11.94 9.44 13.27
C LYS A 92 12.74 10.65 13.73
N SER A 93 12.46 11.82 13.15
CA SER A 93 13.16 13.07 13.49
C SER A 93 13.03 13.46 14.97
N ASP A 94 11.93 13.06 15.63
CA ASP A 94 11.70 13.30 17.06
C ASP A 94 12.38 12.25 17.96
N LYS A 95 13.21 11.37 17.37
CA LYS A 95 13.93 10.26 18.01
C LYS A 95 13.04 9.13 18.51
N LYS A 96 11.72 9.17 18.23
CA LYS A 96 10.82 8.06 18.54
C LYS A 96 10.97 6.96 17.47
N PRO A 97 10.76 5.69 17.86
CA PRO A 97 10.84 4.59 16.89
C PRO A 97 9.85 4.79 15.74
N ALA A 98 10.29 4.49 14.53
CA ALA A 98 9.38 4.41 13.39
C ALA A 98 8.49 3.17 13.56
N LEU A 99 7.24 3.27 13.11
CA LEU A 99 6.30 2.16 13.15
C LEU A 99 6.36 1.35 11.86
N ASN A 100 5.89 0.10 11.92
CA ASN A 100 5.73 -0.75 10.73
C ASN A 100 7.04 -1.06 10.02
N VAL A 101 8.13 -1.15 10.76
CA VAL A 101 9.48 -1.38 10.21
C VAL A 101 9.53 -2.65 9.37
N ASP A 102 8.89 -3.73 9.82
CA ASP A 102 8.81 -4.99 9.09
C ASP A 102 8.24 -4.81 7.67
N LEU A 103 7.13 -4.07 7.57
CA LEU A 103 6.48 -3.81 6.27
C LEU A 103 7.30 -2.84 5.43
N TRP A 104 7.87 -1.81 6.05
CA TRP A 104 8.72 -0.86 5.32
C TRP A 104 9.96 -1.53 4.73
N GLU A 105 10.61 -2.42 5.46
CA GLU A 105 11.77 -3.15 4.94
C GLU A 105 11.39 -4.01 3.74
N GLU A 106 10.26 -4.70 3.82
CA GLU A 106 9.76 -5.51 2.72
C GLU A 106 9.43 -4.65 1.50
N LEU A 107 8.74 -3.52 1.70
CA LEU A 107 8.40 -2.60 0.62
C LEU A 107 9.67 -2.02 -0.04
N LEU A 108 10.62 -1.56 0.75
CA LEU A 108 11.86 -0.98 0.21
C LEU A 108 12.64 -2.00 -0.62
N SER A 109 12.64 -3.27 -0.22
CA SER A 109 13.23 -4.34 -1.01
C SER A 109 12.55 -4.48 -2.38
N LEU A 110 11.23 -4.38 -2.43
CA LEU A 110 10.48 -4.43 -3.69
C LEU A 110 10.74 -3.20 -4.57
N LEU A 111 10.95 -2.04 -3.96
CA LEU A 111 11.27 -0.82 -4.71
C LEU A 111 12.65 -0.84 -5.35
N GLU A 112 13.54 -1.71 -4.89
CA GLU A 112 14.83 -1.95 -5.56
C GLU A 112 14.64 -2.76 -6.85
N LYS A 113 13.59 -3.57 -6.93
CA LYS A 113 13.30 -4.47 -8.04
C LYS A 113 12.47 -3.84 -9.13
N HIS A 114 11.58 -2.90 -8.76
CA HIS A 114 10.67 -2.23 -9.69
C HIS A 114 10.90 -0.72 -9.66
N GLU A 115 10.56 -0.04 -10.77
CA GLU A 115 10.52 1.42 -10.79
C GLU A 115 9.10 1.84 -10.46
N VAL A 116 8.88 2.39 -9.27
CA VAL A 116 7.53 2.72 -8.79
C VAL A 116 7.38 4.21 -8.55
N GLU A 117 6.39 4.81 -9.20
CA GLU A 117 5.97 6.19 -8.95
C GLU A 117 4.73 6.13 -8.08
N PHE A 118 4.77 6.77 -6.92
CA PHE A 118 3.65 6.84 -5.98
C PHE A 118 2.84 8.11 -6.24
N ILE A 119 1.56 7.93 -6.54
CA ILE A 119 0.63 9.02 -6.84
C ILE A 119 -0.45 9.04 -5.77
N TRP A 120 -0.58 10.16 -5.06
CA TRP A 120 -1.61 10.32 -4.06
C TRP A 120 -2.88 10.88 -4.69
N VAL A 121 -4.03 10.29 -4.33
CA VAL A 121 -5.35 10.82 -4.67
C VAL A 121 -6.18 10.95 -3.41
N LYS A 122 -7.10 11.90 -3.38
CA LYS A 122 -8.01 12.05 -2.25
C LYS A 122 -9.01 10.88 -2.26
N GLY A 123 -9.16 10.22 -1.12
CA GLY A 123 -10.11 9.12 -0.97
C GLY A 123 -11.57 9.58 -1.13
N HIS A 124 -12.42 8.65 -1.58
CA HIS A 124 -13.86 8.87 -1.77
C HIS A 124 -14.19 10.05 -2.67
N ASN A 125 -13.37 10.27 -3.70
CA ASN A 125 -13.54 11.40 -4.63
C ASN A 125 -13.96 10.94 -6.03
N GLY A 126 -14.74 9.86 -6.12
CA GLY A 126 -15.27 9.36 -7.39
C GLY A 126 -14.25 8.66 -8.29
N HIS A 127 -13.07 8.36 -7.78
CA HIS A 127 -12.03 7.67 -8.54
C HIS A 127 -12.37 6.18 -8.64
N LYS A 128 -12.65 5.69 -9.85
CA LYS A 128 -13.17 4.33 -10.10
C LYS A 128 -12.37 3.23 -9.39
N TYR A 129 -11.05 3.17 -9.64
CA TYR A 129 -10.23 2.08 -9.09
C TYR A 129 -9.97 2.25 -7.60
N ASN A 130 -9.90 3.48 -7.11
CA ASN A 130 -9.79 3.72 -5.68
C ASN A 130 -11.02 3.19 -4.95
N GLU A 131 -12.21 3.42 -5.48
CA GLU A 131 -13.45 2.91 -4.89
C GLU A 131 -13.54 1.38 -4.94
N ILE A 132 -13.07 0.76 -6.02
CA ILE A 132 -13.00 -0.71 -6.11
C ILE A 132 -12.08 -1.26 -5.01
N CYS A 133 -10.90 -0.67 -4.84
CA CYS A 133 -9.95 -1.10 -3.80
C CYS A 133 -10.53 -0.95 -2.40
N ASP A 134 -11.22 0.17 -2.14
CA ASP A 134 -11.90 0.38 -0.86
C ASP A 134 -12.96 -0.70 -0.61
N ALA A 135 -13.79 -0.99 -1.59
CA ALA A 135 -14.82 -2.00 -1.48
C ALA A 135 -14.23 -3.39 -1.21
N LEU A 136 -13.13 -3.74 -1.88
CA LEU A 136 -12.41 -4.99 -1.64
C LEU A 136 -11.90 -5.06 -0.20
N ALA A 137 -11.28 -3.98 0.28
CA ALA A 137 -10.73 -3.93 1.63
C ALA A 137 -11.83 -4.08 2.70
N VAL A 138 -12.93 -3.36 2.54
CA VAL A 138 -14.05 -3.42 3.48
C VAL A 138 -14.68 -4.81 3.50
N LYS A 139 -14.91 -5.40 2.35
CA LYS A 139 -15.46 -6.76 2.25
C LYS A 139 -14.58 -7.77 2.97
N GLU A 140 -13.27 -7.60 2.87
CA GLU A 140 -12.33 -8.52 3.51
C GLU A 140 -12.42 -8.46 5.04
N TYR A 141 -12.46 -7.28 5.65
CA TYR A 141 -12.51 -7.25 7.11
C TYR A 141 -13.90 -7.57 7.67
N GLN A 142 -14.96 -7.41 6.87
CA GLN A 142 -16.32 -7.69 7.32
C GLN A 142 -16.51 -9.14 7.77
N LYS A 143 -15.73 -10.06 7.27
CA LYS A 143 -15.82 -11.46 7.68
C LYS A 143 -15.45 -11.70 9.14
N TYR A 144 -14.86 -10.73 9.80
CA TYR A 144 -14.52 -10.81 11.23
C TYR A 144 -15.54 -10.10 12.14
N LEU A 145 -16.54 -9.47 11.56
CA LEU A 145 -17.53 -8.70 12.33
C LEU A 145 -18.78 -9.52 12.72
#